data_1c17642af3795252400fcb3f238d3a82
#
_entry.id   1c17642af3795252400fcb3f238d3a82
#
_cell.length_a   1.000
_cell.length_b   1.000
_cell.length_c   1.000
_cell.angle_alpha   90.00
_cell.angle_beta   90.00
_cell.angle_gamma   90.00
#
_symmetry.space_group_name_H-M   'P 1'
#
loop_
_entity.id
_entity.type
_entity.pdbx_description
1 polymer ?
#
loop_
_entity_poly.entity_id
_entity_poly.type
_entity_poly.pdbx_seq_one_letter_code
_entity_poly.pdbx_strand_id
1 'polypeptide(L)'
;QKTNKKLLIDENEEVKRDLSIEYTGLNNLIAEVNKNQKRYSAEIKQKQKLTREIDKKIQRLIEEALAKAKKKDGRFELTEEAKLISKNFNANKGKLPSPVIRGSVVLGFGKQPHPIVKTTTIQSNGVRIRTSSDVEARTIFNGEVYSIIKSKNNTHTILIQHGNFFTVY
;
A
#
# COMPACT_ATOMS: atom_id res chain seq x y z
N GLN A 1 -69.19 12.32 9.04
CA GLN A 1 -68.06 12.46 10.01
C GLN A 1 -67.43 11.12 10.40
N LYS A 2 -68.19 10.06 10.71
CA LYS A 2 -67.66 8.74 11.09
C LYS A 2 -66.88 8.05 9.95
N THR A 3 -67.31 8.21 8.69
CA THR A 3 -66.69 7.61 7.52
C THR A 3 -65.32 8.22 7.21
N ASN A 4 -65.18 9.55 7.30
CA ASN A 4 -63.89 10.24 7.11
C ASN A 4 -62.87 9.90 8.19
N LYS A 5 -63.30 9.69 9.43
CA LYS A 5 -62.43 9.31 10.53
C LYS A 5 -61.86 7.89 10.35
N LYS A 6 -62.69 6.98 9.83
CA LYS A 6 -62.24 5.62 9.54
C LYS A 6 -61.21 5.59 8.37
N LEU A 7 -61.44 6.34 7.32
CA LEU A 7 -60.55 6.46 6.20
C LEU A 7 -59.16 7.01 6.63
N LEU A 8 -59.14 8.05 7.45
CA LEU A 8 -57.90 8.61 8.00
C LEU A 8 -57.14 7.64 8.93
N ILE A 9 -57.87 6.74 9.64
CA ILE A 9 -57.20 5.71 10.46
C ILE A 9 -56.58 4.66 9.57
N ASP A 10 -57.28 4.19 8.55
CA ASP A 10 -56.77 3.18 7.62
C ASP A 10 -55.56 3.69 6.85
N GLU A 11 -55.56 4.96 6.36
CA GLU A 11 -54.41 5.60 5.74
C GLU A 11 -53.21 5.73 6.70
N ASN A 12 -53.45 6.11 7.97
CA ASN A 12 -52.38 6.18 8.98
C ASN A 12 -51.78 4.81 9.30
N GLU A 13 -52.56 3.75 9.31
CA GLU A 13 -52.05 2.39 9.53
C GLU A 13 -51.23 1.87 8.33
N GLU A 14 -51.62 2.24 7.12
CA GLU A 14 -50.85 1.94 5.91
C GLU A 14 -49.51 2.66 5.91
N VAL A 15 -49.49 3.97 6.16
CA VAL A 15 -48.28 4.77 6.29
C VAL A 15 -47.35 4.23 7.39
N LYS A 16 -47.92 3.81 8.54
CA LYS A 16 -47.11 3.19 9.62
C LYS A 16 -46.49 1.85 9.19
N ARG A 17 -47.21 1.04 8.43
CA ARG A 17 -46.70 -0.22 7.90
C ARG A 17 -45.53 0.02 6.91
N ASP A 18 -45.71 0.94 5.98
CA ASP A 18 -44.71 1.30 5.01
C ASP A 18 -43.44 1.87 5.69
N LEU A 19 -43.61 2.76 6.62
CA LEU A 19 -42.52 3.32 7.43
C LEU A 19 -41.78 2.24 8.23
N SER A 20 -42.48 1.26 8.78
CA SER A 20 -41.86 0.13 9.50
C SER A 20 -41.04 -0.78 8.56
N ILE A 21 -41.51 -1.03 7.36
CA ILE A 21 -40.78 -1.81 6.33
C ILE A 21 -39.53 -1.05 5.92
N GLU A 22 -39.66 0.24 5.64
CA GLU A 22 -38.54 1.09 5.24
C GLU A 22 -37.47 1.18 6.35
N TYR A 23 -37.90 1.37 7.60
CA TYR A 23 -37.01 1.40 8.76
C TYR A 23 -36.25 0.08 8.96
N THR A 24 -36.93 -1.05 8.76
CA THR A 24 -36.30 -2.38 8.82
C THR A 24 -35.30 -2.58 7.70
N GLY A 25 -35.64 -2.16 6.47
CA GLY A 25 -34.75 -2.17 5.33
C GLY A 25 -33.47 -1.35 5.56
N LEU A 26 -33.63 -0.14 6.10
CA LEU A 26 -32.53 0.75 6.44
C LEU A 26 -31.60 0.15 7.52
N ASN A 27 -32.15 -0.43 8.56
CA ASN A 27 -31.38 -1.11 9.60
C ASN A 27 -30.59 -2.30 9.08
N ASN A 28 -31.19 -3.09 8.19
CA ASN A 28 -30.49 -4.21 7.54
C ASN A 28 -29.31 -3.72 6.67
N LEU A 29 -29.51 -2.65 5.91
CA LEU A 29 -28.47 -2.03 5.10
C LEU A 29 -27.33 -1.50 5.97
N ILE A 30 -27.65 -0.82 7.07
CA ILE A 30 -26.65 -0.34 8.05
C ILE A 30 -25.84 -1.51 8.62
N ALA A 31 -26.51 -2.61 8.99
CA ALA A 31 -25.83 -3.79 9.52
C ALA A 31 -24.89 -4.42 8.48
N GLU A 32 -25.30 -4.50 7.23
CA GLU A 32 -24.46 -5.00 6.13
C GLU A 32 -23.25 -4.11 5.87
N VAL A 33 -23.44 -2.79 5.81
CA VAL A 33 -22.33 -1.82 5.64
C VAL A 33 -21.33 -1.95 6.79
N ASN A 34 -21.79 -2.05 8.03
CA ASN A 34 -20.94 -2.22 9.20
C ASN A 34 -20.16 -3.54 9.18
N LYS A 35 -20.78 -4.63 8.75
CA LYS A 35 -20.14 -5.94 8.58
C LYS A 35 -19.03 -5.88 7.52
N ASN A 36 -19.32 -5.27 6.39
CA ASN A 36 -18.35 -5.10 5.31
C ASN A 36 -17.16 -4.21 5.73
N GLN A 37 -17.43 -3.13 6.45
CA GLN A 37 -16.38 -2.26 6.97
C GLN A 37 -15.44 -3.01 7.94
N LYS A 38 -15.97 -3.81 8.86
CA LYS A 38 -15.17 -4.64 9.77
C LYS A 38 -14.30 -5.65 9.01
N ARG A 39 -14.87 -6.33 8.01
CA ARG A 39 -14.15 -7.29 7.16
C ARG A 39 -12.98 -6.62 6.43
N TYR A 40 -13.23 -5.53 5.73
CA TYR A 40 -12.19 -4.80 5.01
C TYR A 40 -11.10 -4.25 5.95
N SER A 41 -11.46 -3.76 7.11
CA SER A 41 -10.49 -3.29 8.11
C SER A 41 -9.60 -4.43 8.61
N ALA A 42 -10.13 -5.63 8.80
CA ALA A 42 -9.35 -6.81 9.20
C ALA A 42 -8.39 -7.24 8.08
N GLU A 43 -8.86 -7.30 6.82
CA GLU A 43 -8.03 -7.63 5.67
C GLU A 43 -6.88 -6.62 5.48
N ILE A 44 -7.15 -5.33 5.64
CA ILE A 44 -6.15 -4.27 5.58
C ILE A 44 -5.08 -4.46 6.66
N LYS A 45 -5.48 -4.73 7.90
CA LYS A 45 -4.55 -4.99 9.01
C LYS A 45 -3.65 -6.21 8.72
N GLN A 46 -4.23 -7.27 8.18
CA GLN A 46 -3.47 -8.47 7.80
C GLN A 46 -2.45 -8.17 6.70
N LYS A 47 -2.86 -7.46 5.64
CA LYS A 47 -1.95 -7.04 4.56
C LYS A 47 -0.84 -6.13 5.07
N GLN A 48 -1.15 -5.19 5.96
CA GLN A 48 -0.16 -4.33 6.59
C GLN A 48 0.85 -5.11 7.44
N LYS A 49 0.42 -6.20 8.11
CA LYS A 49 1.33 -7.08 8.84
C LYS A 49 2.31 -7.76 7.90
N LEU A 50 1.82 -8.33 6.79
CA LEU A 50 2.67 -8.95 5.78
C LEU A 50 3.67 -7.96 5.16
N THR A 51 3.22 -6.74 4.86
CA THR A 51 4.11 -5.67 4.37
C THR A 51 5.24 -5.39 5.35
N ARG A 52 4.92 -5.26 6.65
CA ARG A 52 5.94 -5.04 7.69
C ARG A 52 6.94 -6.19 7.82
N GLU A 53 6.52 -7.43 7.61
CA GLU A 53 7.41 -8.59 7.62
C GLU A 53 8.40 -8.53 6.43
N ILE A 54 7.92 -8.15 5.26
CA ILE A 54 8.76 -7.94 4.07
C ILE A 54 9.75 -6.78 4.31
N ASP A 55 9.28 -5.65 4.82
CA ASP A 55 10.12 -4.49 5.15
C ASP A 55 11.25 -4.86 6.12
N LYS A 56 10.93 -5.64 7.17
CA LYS A 56 11.95 -6.14 8.10
C LYS A 56 12.96 -7.06 7.43
N LYS A 57 12.53 -7.89 6.48
CA LYS A 57 13.44 -8.75 5.72
C LYS A 57 14.34 -7.94 4.82
N ILE A 58 13.80 -6.91 4.17
CA ILE A 58 14.58 -5.96 3.34
C ILE A 58 15.64 -5.26 4.20
N GLN A 59 15.25 -4.73 5.37
CA GLN A 59 16.19 -4.05 6.28
C GLN A 59 17.33 -4.97 6.69
N ARG A 60 17.05 -6.22 7.08
CA ARG A 60 18.10 -7.20 7.43
C ARG A 60 19.06 -7.44 6.26
N LEU A 61 18.55 -7.59 5.04
CA LEU A 61 19.40 -7.79 3.87
C LEU A 61 20.29 -6.58 3.59
N ILE A 62 19.77 -5.36 3.78
CA ILE A 62 20.56 -4.13 3.64
C ILE A 62 21.65 -4.07 4.74
N GLU A 63 21.30 -4.37 5.99
CA GLU A 63 22.25 -4.39 7.12
C GLU A 63 23.34 -5.45 6.89
N GLU A 64 22.98 -6.64 6.40
CA GLU A 64 23.94 -7.69 6.03
C GLU A 64 24.86 -7.25 4.88
N ALA A 65 24.33 -6.58 3.86
CA ALA A 65 25.12 -6.05 2.77
C ALA A 65 26.14 -5.01 3.26
N LEU A 66 25.68 -4.08 4.10
CA LEU A 66 26.54 -3.07 4.67
C LEU A 66 27.57 -3.66 5.66
N ALA A 67 27.21 -4.70 6.41
CA ALA A 67 28.13 -5.39 7.31
C ALA A 67 29.23 -6.15 6.53
N LYS A 68 28.88 -6.81 5.41
CA LYS A 68 29.84 -7.48 4.53
C LYS A 68 30.82 -6.51 3.87
N ALA A 69 30.39 -5.27 3.60
CA ALA A 69 31.22 -4.22 3.04
C ALA A 69 32.18 -3.56 4.06
N LYS A 70 31.98 -3.83 5.38
CA LYS A 70 32.90 -3.39 6.42
C LYS A 70 34.10 -4.35 6.52
N LYS A 71 35.33 -3.82 6.42
CA LYS A 71 36.54 -4.59 6.76
C LYS A 71 36.63 -4.87 8.26
N LYS A 72 37.55 -5.79 8.65
CA LYS A 72 37.83 -6.15 10.06
C LYS A 72 38.19 -4.94 10.96
N ASP A 73 38.64 -3.84 10.39
CA ASP A 73 38.98 -2.58 11.10
C ASP A 73 37.78 -1.60 11.23
N GLY A 74 36.57 -2.02 10.85
CA GLY A 74 35.36 -1.22 10.99
C GLY A 74 35.17 -0.12 9.93
N ARG A 75 36.08 0.02 8.97
CA ARG A 75 35.98 1.00 7.89
C ARG A 75 35.14 0.43 6.76
N PHE A 76 34.22 1.26 6.26
CA PHE A 76 33.42 0.96 5.08
C PHE A 76 34.25 1.30 3.84
N GLU A 77 34.81 0.29 3.19
CA GLU A 77 35.48 0.49 1.90
C GLU A 77 34.59 0.04 0.75
N LEU A 78 34.09 1.01 0.04
CA LEU A 78 33.54 0.81 -1.30
C LEU A 78 34.70 0.72 -2.29
N THR A 79 34.56 -0.09 -3.34
CA THR A 79 35.42 0.01 -4.52
C THR A 79 35.34 1.42 -5.10
N GLU A 80 36.35 1.89 -5.83
CA GLU A 80 36.33 3.23 -6.43
C GLU A 80 35.12 3.41 -7.35
N GLU A 81 34.74 2.37 -8.07
CA GLU A 81 33.56 2.33 -8.92
C GLU A 81 32.25 2.48 -8.08
N ALA A 82 32.13 1.74 -6.98
CA ALA A 82 30.98 1.86 -6.07
C ALA A 82 30.90 3.22 -5.40
N LYS A 83 32.05 3.87 -5.09
CA LYS A 83 32.07 5.27 -4.60
C LYS A 83 31.56 6.25 -5.64
N LEU A 84 31.95 6.07 -6.91
CA LEU A 84 31.49 6.91 -8.01
C LEU A 84 30.00 6.74 -8.26
N ILE A 85 29.50 5.50 -8.28
CA ILE A 85 28.06 5.20 -8.40
C ILE A 85 27.28 5.85 -7.27
N SER A 86 27.75 5.71 -6.02
CA SER A 86 27.10 6.27 -4.84
C SER A 86 27.02 7.81 -4.88
N LYS A 87 28.12 8.46 -5.27
CA LYS A 87 28.18 9.93 -5.43
C LYS A 87 27.21 10.40 -6.51
N ASN A 88 27.17 9.74 -7.65
CA ASN A 88 26.30 10.09 -8.77
C ASN A 88 24.83 9.82 -8.43
N PHE A 89 24.51 8.72 -7.73
CA PHE A 89 23.16 8.44 -7.26
C PHE A 89 22.64 9.56 -6.37
N ASN A 90 23.43 9.96 -5.38
CA ASN A 90 23.05 11.03 -4.45
C ASN A 90 22.88 12.39 -5.14
N ALA A 91 23.73 12.72 -6.11
CA ALA A 91 23.66 13.95 -6.89
C ALA A 91 22.38 14.03 -7.75
N ASN A 92 21.79 12.89 -8.09
CA ASN A 92 20.53 12.81 -8.86
C ASN A 92 19.28 12.70 -8.00
N LYS A 93 19.36 12.95 -6.69
CA LYS A 93 18.20 12.97 -5.80
C LYS A 93 17.13 13.94 -6.32
N GLY A 94 15.90 13.46 -6.48
CA GLY A 94 14.77 14.22 -7.04
C GLY A 94 14.76 14.35 -8.56
N LYS A 95 15.78 13.81 -9.26
CA LYS A 95 15.87 13.84 -10.74
C LYS A 95 15.90 12.43 -11.36
N LEU A 96 15.77 11.40 -10.53
CA LEU A 96 15.76 10.02 -10.99
C LEU A 96 14.53 9.75 -11.87
N PRO A 97 14.68 8.97 -12.95
CA PRO A 97 13.57 8.65 -13.83
C PRO A 97 12.53 7.77 -13.14
N SER A 98 11.33 7.71 -13.69
CA SER A 98 10.32 6.75 -13.25
C SER A 98 10.77 5.31 -13.52
N PRO A 99 10.52 4.35 -12.61
CA PRO A 99 10.81 2.93 -12.84
C PRO A 99 9.91 2.31 -13.90
N VAL A 100 8.88 2.99 -14.36
CA VAL A 100 7.97 2.56 -15.42
C VAL A 100 7.73 3.70 -16.42
N ILE A 101 7.59 3.34 -17.70
CA ILE A 101 7.38 4.33 -18.79
C ILE A 101 5.97 4.91 -18.69
N ARG A 102 4.97 4.09 -18.32
CA ARG A 102 3.56 4.47 -18.20
C ARG A 102 3.01 3.93 -16.89
N GLY A 103 2.33 4.79 -16.13
CA GLY A 103 1.69 4.40 -14.88
C GLY A 103 1.14 5.59 -14.11
N SER A 104 0.28 5.31 -13.15
CA SER A 104 -0.28 6.31 -12.23
C SER A 104 0.06 5.96 -10.79
N VAL A 105 0.48 6.95 -10.01
CA VAL A 105 0.73 6.78 -8.58
C VAL A 105 -0.61 6.57 -7.87
N VAL A 106 -0.80 5.40 -7.28
CA VAL A 106 -2.02 5.03 -6.54
C VAL A 106 -1.82 5.07 -5.03
N LEU A 107 -0.57 5.08 -4.57
CA LEU A 107 -0.21 5.24 -3.16
C LEU A 107 1.13 5.98 -3.09
N GLY A 108 1.17 7.09 -2.35
CA GLY A 108 2.39 7.86 -2.12
C GLY A 108 3.23 7.31 -0.97
N PHE A 109 4.35 7.97 -0.70
CA PHE A 109 5.21 7.70 0.44
C PHE A 109 4.61 8.29 1.73
N GLY A 110 4.84 7.63 2.86
CA GLY A 110 4.49 8.13 4.18
C GLY A 110 3.13 7.65 4.69
N LYS A 111 2.63 8.35 5.72
CA LYS A 111 1.36 8.04 6.38
C LYS A 111 0.22 8.78 5.66
N GLN A 112 -0.78 8.05 5.22
CA GLN A 112 -1.91 8.60 4.47
C GLN A 112 -3.20 7.82 4.74
N PRO A 113 -4.39 8.42 4.55
CA PRO A 113 -5.65 7.70 4.65
C PRO A 113 -5.73 6.57 3.62
N HIS A 114 -6.38 5.48 3.98
CA HIS A 114 -6.64 4.41 3.02
C HIS A 114 -7.62 4.90 1.92
N PRO A 115 -7.33 4.69 0.63
CA PRO A 115 -8.11 5.27 -0.47
C PRO A 115 -9.59 4.85 -0.47
N ILE A 116 -9.91 3.66 0.05
CA ILE A 116 -11.27 3.13 0.11
C ILE A 116 -11.85 3.26 1.52
N VAL A 117 -11.11 2.84 2.56
CA VAL A 117 -11.57 2.85 3.96
C VAL A 117 -10.96 4.06 4.67
N LYS A 118 -11.58 5.21 4.54
CA LYS A 118 -11.06 6.50 5.05
C LYS A 118 -10.79 6.53 6.56
N THR A 119 -11.45 5.65 7.33
CA THR A 119 -11.24 5.50 8.78
C THR A 119 -9.93 4.78 9.14
N THR A 120 -9.21 4.23 8.16
CA THR A 120 -7.97 3.48 8.34
C THR A 120 -6.80 4.24 7.70
N THR A 121 -5.66 4.28 8.40
CA THR A 121 -4.44 4.89 7.91
C THR A 121 -3.47 3.83 7.38
N ILE A 122 -2.77 4.14 6.29
CA ILE A 122 -1.70 3.31 5.73
C ILE A 122 -0.38 4.04 5.91
N GLN A 123 0.65 3.30 6.32
CA GLN A 123 2.04 3.71 6.24
C GLN A 123 2.67 3.04 5.01
N SER A 124 3.22 3.83 4.09
CA SER A 124 3.93 3.33 2.91
C SER A 124 5.39 3.78 2.95
N ASN A 125 6.31 2.82 2.78
CA ASN A 125 7.76 3.09 2.71
C ASN A 125 8.24 3.36 1.28
N GLY A 126 7.33 3.40 0.32
CA GLY A 126 7.62 3.66 -1.07
C GLY A 126 6.41 4.22 -1.81
N VAL A 127 6.55 4.32 -3.12
CA VAL A 127 5.48 4.77 -4.03
C VAL A 127 4.92 3.55 -4.76
N ARG A 128 3.59 3.39 -4.77
CA ARG A 128 2.93 2.35 -5.55
C ARG A 128 2.42 2.92 -6.86
N ILE A 129 2.87 2.33 -7.95
CA ILE A 129 2.50 2.75 -9.30
C ILE A 129 1.64 1.64 -9.92
N ARG A 130 0.49 2.01 -10.45
CA ARG A 130 -0.36 1.12 -11.24
C ARG A 130 0.03 1.24 -12.70
N THR A 131 0.29 0.10 -13.33
CA THR A 131 0.60 -0.03 -14.76
C THR A 131 -0.36 -1.02 -15.41
N SER A 132 -0.39 -1.08 -16.73
CA SER A 132 -0.94 -2.22 -17.47
C SER A 132 0.02 -3.42 -17.38
N SER A 133 -0.50 -4.63 -17.69
CA SER A 133 0.25 -5.88 -17.56
C SER A 133 1.44 -6.04 -18.52
N ASP A 134 1.46 -5.25 -19.58
CA ASP A 134 2.48 -5.22 -20.64
C ASP A 134 3.64 -4.25 -20.38
N VAL A 135 3.59 -3.51 -19.27
CA VAL A 135 4.61 -2.52 -18.93
C VAL A 135 5.71 -3.14 -18.07
N GLU A 136 6.92 -3.09 -18.58
CA GLU A 136 8.12 -3.52 -17.86
C GLU A 136 8.58 -2.48 -16.84
N ALA A 137 9.05 -2.97 -15.69
CA ALA A 137 9.74 -2.15 -14.70
C ALA A 137 11.24 -2.12 -15.00
N ARG A 138 11.87 -0.96 -14.87
CA ARG A 138 13.30 -0.75 -15.05
C ARG A 138 13.94 -0.17 -13.81
N THR A 139 15.24 -0.41 -13.63
CA THR A 139 16.02 0.28 -12.62
C THR A 139 16.07 1.79 -12.90
N ILE A 140 15.99 2.59 -11.84
CA ILE A 140 16.04 4.06 -11.94
C ILE A 140 17.47 4.61 -12.03
N PHE A 141 18.47 3.77 -11.78
CA PHE A 141 19.89 4.12 -11.83
C PHE A 141 20.76 2.87 -12.05
N ASN A 142 22.01 3.06 -12.44
CA ASN A 142 22.99 1.99 -12.57
C ASN A 142 23.27 1.34 -11.20
N GLY A 143 23.33 0.01 -11.18
CA GLY A 143 23.56 -0.75 -9.96
C GLY A 143 23.57 -2.25 -10.21
N GLU A 144 23.77 -3.02 -9.16
CA GLU A 144 23.80 -4.48 -9.18
C GLU A 144 22.58 -5.06 -8.46
N VAL A 145 22.02 -6.14 -8.99
CA VAL A 145 20.94 -6.87 -8.34
C VAL A 145 21.50 -7.58 -7.11
N TYR A 146 21.19 -7.04 -5.94
CA TYR A 146 21.64 -7.60 -4.66
C TYR A 146 20.84 -8.82 -4.23
N SER A 147 19.51 -8.76 -4.37
CA SER A 147 18.63 -9.86 -3.96
C SER A 147 17.28 -9.82 -4.67
N ILE A 148 16.71 -11.01 -4.90
CA ILE A 148 15.35 -11.20 -5.38
C ILE A 148 14.59 -12.03 -4.35
N ILE A 149 13.54 -11.46 -3.76
CA ILE A 149 12.68 -12.10 -2.77
C ILE A 149 11.37 -12.49 -3.44
N LYS A 150 11.07 -13.79 -3.48
CA LYS A 150 9.77 -14.30 -3.95
C LYS A 150 8.80 -14.37 -2.77
N SER A 151 7.60 -13.84 -2.95
CA SER A 151 6.49 -13.95 -1.99
C SER A 151 5.52 -15.06 -2.40
N LYS A 152 4.76 -15.57 -1.44
CA LYS A 152 3.74 -16.62 -1.68
C LYS A 152 2.65 -16.22 -2.69
N ASN A 153 2.43 -14.92 -2.89
CA ASN A 153 1.40 -14.38 -3.78
C ASN A 153 1.93 -14.08 -5.20
N ASN A 154 2.97 -14.78 -5.65
CA ASN A 154 3.62 -14.58 -6.95
C ASN A 154 4.12 -13.14 -7.17
N THR A 155 4.38 -12.40 -6.10
CA THR A 155 5.04 -11.09 -6.15
C THR A 155 6.53 -11.25 -5.91
N HIS A 156 7.31 -10.43 -6.60
CA HIS A 156 8.76 -10.40 -6.47
C HIS A 156 9.16 -9.04 -5.89
N THR A 157 10.12 -9.04 -4.99
CA THR A 157 10.76 -7.82 -4.49
C THR A 157 12.22 -7.89 -4.94
N ILE A 158 12.66 -6.89 -5.69
CA ILE A 158 14.01 -6.82 -6.25
C ILE A 158 14.76 -5.71 -5.52
N LEU A 159 15.89 -6.05 -4.90
CA LEU A 159 16.82 -5.10 -4.31
C LEU A 159 17.96 -4.85 -5.28
N ILE A 160 18.19 -3.58 -5.60
CA ILE A 160 19.33 -3.15 -6.42
C ILE A 160 20.23 -2.26 -5.58
N GLN A 161 21.52 -2.56 -5.58
CA GLN A 161 22.55 -1.82 -4.88
C GLN A 161 23.20 -0.79 -5.81
N HIS A 162 23.30 0.46 -5.34
CA HIS A 162 23.91 1.59 -6.01
C HIS A 162 25.05 2.14 -5.13
N GLY A 163 26.14 1.40 -5.03
CA GLY A 163 27.19 1.68 -4.04
C GLY A 163 26.69 1.41 -2.61
N ASN A 164 26.53 2.44 -1.79
CA ASN A 164 25.98 2.33 -0.43
C ASN A 164 24.46 2.64 -0.33
N PHE A 165 23.79 2.85 -1.46
CA PHE A 165 22.34 3.04 -1.53
C PHE A 165 21.65 1.81 -2.08
N PHE A 166 20.37 1.65 -1.72
CA PHE A 166 19.53 0.58 -2.24
C PHE A 166 18.22 1.12 -2.77
N THR A 167 17.74 0.54 -3.88
CA THR A 167 16.37 0.72 -4.36
C THR A 167 15.63 -0.60 -4.29
N VAL A 168 14.33 -0.52 -4.04
CA VAL A 168 13.45 -1.68 -3.89
C VAL A 168 12.31 -1.57 -4.89
N TYR A 169 12.08 -2.64 -5.65
CA TYR A 169 11.05 -2.75 -6.68
C TYR A 169 10.10 -3.90 -6.38
#